data_2d7c5b63c4cb412e760c681cd23a91f3
#
_entry.id   2d7c5b63c4cb412e760c681cd23a91f3
#
_cell.length_a   1.000
_cell.length_b   1.000
_cell.length_c   1.000
_cell.angle_alpha   90.00
_cell.angle_beta   90.00
_cell.angle_gamma   90.00
#
_symmetry.space_group_name_H-M   'P 1'
#
loop_
_entity.id
_entity.type
_entity.pdbx_description
1 polymer ?
#
loop_
_entity_poly.entity_id
_entity_poly.type
_entity_poly.pdbx_seq_one_letter_code
_entity_poly.pdbx_strand_id
1 'polypeptide(L)'
;MLTIDHSILLTRLSSWFGIHGSVLNWFKSYLSSRSFRVRCNNTFSSLCTSSCGVPQGSVLGPLLFIMYSTPLSTLISSLSLNHHLYADDTQLFFSFYPPNFDSSIKHLQNALQQISSWMTANLLTLNSSKTEFLLIGLRKQLDKIHNSSLNTTHSARNLGFIFDEHLTFSDQISAISKSCYYHIRQLRCIRPYLDSNTARTIATSIVHSKLDYCNSLYYNLLSDHPPPTDPELSCPCCC
;
A
#
# COMPACT_ATOMS: atom_id res chain seq x y z
N MET A 1 0.09 -1.82 -14.39
CA MET A 1 0.50 -0.68 -15.24
C MET A 1 -0.52 0.41 -15.01
N LEU A 2 -0.13 1.55 -14.46
CA LEU A 2 -1.05 2.65 -14.20
C LEU A 2 -1.49 3.24 -15.54
N THR A 3 -2.74 3.04 -15.87
CA THR A 3 -3.35 3.54 -17.11
C THR A 3 -3.77 5.00 -16.92
N ILE A 4 -2.80 5.91 -17.02
CA ILE A 4 -3.08 7.35 -17.02
C ILE A 4 -3.52 7.74 -18.43
N ASP A 5 -4.73 8.25 -18.58
CA ASP A 5 -5.17 8.85 -19.83
C ASP A 5 -4.50 10.21 -20.02
N HIS A 6 -3.89 10.42 -21.16
CA HIS A 6 -3.11 11.63 -21.42
C HIS A 6 -3.99 12.88 -21.54
N SER A 7 -5.21 12.76 -22.07
CA SER A 7 -6.12 13.90 -22.24
C SER A 7 -6.66 14.37 -20.90
N ILE A 8 -7.06 13.43 -20.04
CA ILE A 8 -7.50 13.73 -18.67
C ILE A 8 -6.35 14.36 -17.87
N LEU A 9 -5.14 13.80 -17.97
CA LEU A 9 -3.97 14.34 -17.27
C LEU A 9 -3.69 15.78 -17.70
N LEU A 10 -3.61 16.05 -19.01
CA LEU A 10 -3.31 17.39 -19.54
C LEU A 10 -4.38 18.40 -19.13
N THR A 11 -5.64 18.00 -19.12
CA THR A 11 -6.74 18.84 -18.62
C THR A 11 -6.54 19.18 -17.16
N ARG A 12 -6.16 18.22 -16.32
CA ARG A 12 -5.91 18.45 -14.88
C ARG A 12 -4.68 19.31 -14.64
N LEU A 13 -3.60 19.08 -15.37
CA LEU A 13 -2.40 19.95 -15.31
C LEU A 13 -2.77 21.42 -15.53
N SER A 14 -3.68 21.68 -16.46
CA SER A 14 -4.16 23.03 -16.73
C SER A 14 -5.14 23.53 -15.67
N SER A 15 -6.21 22.79 -15.40
CA SER A 15 -7.36 23.28 -14.60
C SER A 15 -7.12 23.22 -13.09
N TRP A 16 -6.34 22.26 -12.60
CA TRP A 16 -6.09 22.06 -11.15
C TRP A 16 -4.76 22.62 -10.70
N PHE A 17 -3.75 22.60 -11.58
CA PHE A 17 -2.39 23.01 -11.23
C PHE A 17 -1.94 24.28 -11.92
N GLY A 18 -2.80 24.91 -12.73
CA GLY A 18 -2.48 26.17 -13.41
C GLY A 18 -1.32 26.08 -14.40
N ILE A 19 -1.01 24.88 -14.91
CA ILE A 19 0.07 24.68 -15.87
C ILE A 19 -0.39 25.02 -17.27
N HIS A 20 0.19 26.04 -17.87
CA HIS A 20 -0.19 26.56 -19.19
C HIS A 20 1.03 26.81 -20.09
N GLY A 21 0.76 27.21 -21.33
CA GLY A 21 1.77 27.71 -22.28
C GLY A 21 2.84 26.68 -22.61
N SER A 22 4.09 27.11 -22.60
CA SER A 22 5.25 26.28 -22.98
C SER A 22 5.40 25.04 -22.09
N VAL A 23 5.10 25.15 -20.79
CA VAL A 23 5.21 24.02 -19.84
C VAL A 23 4.17 22.95 -20.18
N LEU A 24 2.93 23.32 -20.44
CA LEU A 24 1.89 22.36 -20.83
C LEU A 24 2.21 21.72 -22.19
N ASN A 25 2.77 22.49 -23.13
CA ASN A 25 3.20 21.96 -24.42
C ASN A 25 4.36 20.98 -24.27
N TRP A 26 5.25 21.21 -23.31
CA TRP A 26 6.31 20.26 -22.99
C TRP A 26 5.72 18.93 -22.48
N PHE A 27 4.73 18.95 -21.56
CA PHE A 27 4.05 17.74 -21.12
C PHE A 27 3.32 17.01 -22.27
N LYS A 28 2.66 17.75 -23.16
CA LYS A 28 2.07 17.18 -24.38
C LYS A 28 3.12 16.43 -25.22
N SER A 29 4.27 17.06 -25.46
CA SER A 29 5.39 16.44 -26.19
C SER A 29 5.96 15.23 -25.42
N TYR A 30 6.12 15.35 -24.10
CA TYR A 30 6.61 14.26 -23.26
C TYR A 30 5.71 13.01 -23.30
N LEU A 31 4.41 13.17 -23.39
CA LEU A 31 3.42 12.08 -23.41
C LEU A 31 3.14 11.55 -24.82
N SER A 32 3.32 12.38 -25.86
CA SER A 32 3.00 12.02 -27.24
C SER A 32 4.08 11.17 -27.90
N SER A 33 3.68 10.43 -28.93
CA SER A 33 4.57 9.67 -29.83
C SER A 33 5.50 8.67 -29.13
N ARG A 34 5.12 8.20 -27.96
CA ARG A 34 5.88 7.18 -27.26
C ARG A 34 5.58 5.81 -27.82
N SER A 35 6.65 5.05 -28.04
CA SER A 35 6.55 3.70 -28.53
C SER A 35 7.48 2.76 -27.75
N PHE A 36 7.15 1.49 -27.73
CA PHE A 36 7.96 0.47 -27.10
C PHE A 36 8.00 -0.81 -27.94
N ARG A 37 9.02 -1.61 -27.69
CA ARG A 37 9.19 -2.97 -28.26
C ARG A 37 9.58 -3.90 -27.13
N VAL A 38 9.14 -5.12 -27.22
CA VAL A 38 9.57 -6.20 -26.33
C VAL A 38 10.72 -6.92 -27.00
N ARG A 39 11.83 -7.10 -26.29
CA ARG A 39 12.96 -7.93 -26.73
C ARG A 39 12.84 -9.29 -26.08
N CYS A 40 12.81 -10.32 -26.90
CA CYS A 40 12.89 -11.71 -26.46
C CYS A 40 14.08 -12.37 -27.18
N ASN A 41 15.07 -12.80 -26.44
CA ASN A 41 16.36 -13.25 -26.98
C ASN A 41 16.97 -12.19 -27.91
N ASN A 42 17.21 -12.51 -29.20
CA ASN A 42 17.75 -11.59 -30.19
C ASN A 42 16.70 -11.01 -31.16
N THR A 43 15.41 -11.23 -30.86
CA THR A 43 14.31 -10.73 -31.70
C THR A 43 13.54 -9.62 -30.99
N PHE A 44 13.01 -8.68 -31.77
CA PHE A 44 12.16 -7.60 -31.27
C PHE A 44 10.73 -7.80 -31.77
N SER A 45 9.75 -7.49 -30.92
CA SER A 45 8.36 -7.38 -31.35
C SER A 45 8.18 -6.22 -32.35
N SER A 46 7.03 -6.17 -33.00
CA SER A 46 6.58 -4.96 -33.72
C SER A 46 6.57 -3.75 -32.80
N LEU A 47 6.69 -2.56 -33.40
CA LEU A 47 6.60 -1.30 -32.67
C LEU A 47 5.15 -1.08 -32.18
N CYS A 48 4.97 -0.88 -30.89
CA CYS A 48 3.68 -0.52 -30.29
C CYS A 48 3.74 0.95 -29.84
N THR A 49 2.78 1.74 -30.27
CA THR A 49 2.63 3.14 -29.79
C THR A 49 1.81 3.15 -28.51
N SER A 50 2.29 3.85 -27.49
CA SER A 50 1.58 4.01 -26.22
C SER A 50 0.64 5.22 -26.31
N SER A 51 -0.66 4.96 -26.20
CA SER A 51 -1.70 6.00 -26.18
C SER A 51 -2.10 6.43 -24.76
N CYS A 52 -1.62 5.73 -23.74
CA CYS A 52 -1.92 6.00 -22.33
C CYS A 52 -0.77 5.55 -21.44
N GLY A 53 -0.82 5.96 -20.18
CA GLY A 53 0.19 5.62 -19.17
C GLY A 53 1.45 6.46 -19.25
N VAL A 54 2.32 6.27 -18.28
CA VAL A 54 3.66 6.86 -18.22
C VAL A 54 4.69 5.73 -18.15
N PRO A 55 5.91 5.93 -18.65
CA PRO A 55 6.94 4.89 -18.60
C PRO A 55 7.19 4.46 -17.16
N GLN A 56 7.10 3.16 -16.90
CA GLN A 56 7.42 2.59 -15.60
C GLN A 56 8.91 2.85 -15.27
N GLY A 57 9.18 3.31 -14.05
CA GLY A 57 10.53 3.71 -13.64
C GLY A 57 10.94 5.12 -14.07
N SER A 58 10.06 5.89 -14.76
CA SER A 58 10.34 7.31 -15.04
C SER A 58 10.26 8.13 -13.75
N VAL A 59 11.13 9.13 -13.64
CA VAL A 59 11.17 10.06 -12.48
C VAL A 59 9.84 10.81 -12.32
N LEU A 60 9.18 11.15 -13.40
CA LEU A 60 7.90 11.89 -13.40
C LEU A 60 6.68 11.00 -13.19
N GLY A 61 6.79 9.69 -13.36
CA GLY A 61 5.66 8.76 -13.27
C GLY A 61 4.85 8.90 -11.99
N PRO A 62 5.46 8.80 -10.79
CA PRO A 62 4.76 8.97 -9.52
C PRO A 62 4.09 10.34 -9.38
N LEU A 63 4.78 11.42 -9.76
CA LEU A 63 4.25 12.77 -9.70
C LEU A 63 3.03 12.95 -10.59
N LEU A 64 3.10 12.49 -11.84
CA LEU A 64 2.00 12.58 -12.80
C LEU A 64 0.79 11.74 -12.36
N PHE A 65 1.02 10.61 -11.69
CA PHE A 65 -0.06 9.82 -11.12
C PHE A 65 -0.75 10.55 -9.96
N ILE A 66 0.01 11.18 -9.06
CA ILE A 66 -0.54 12.01 -7.99
C ILE A 66 -1.38 13.15 -8.57
N MET A 67 -0.85 13.87 -9.56
CA MET A 67 -1.57 14.96 -10.22
C MET A 67 -2.83 14.45 -10.95
N TYR A 68 -2.78 13.24 -11.50
CA TYR A 68 -3.93 12.58 -12.11
C TYR A 68 -5.00 12.20 -11.08
N SER A 69 -4.63 11.72 -9.89
CA SER A 69 -5.55 11.24 -8.86
C SER A 69 -5.98 12.32 -7.86
N THR A 70 -5.39 13.50 -7.86
CA THR A 70 -5.68 14.58 -6.89
C THR A 70 -7.19 14.87 -6.70
N PRO A 71 -8.06 14.93 -7.74
CA PRO A 71 -9.48 15.19 -7.52
C PRO A 71 -10.21 14.11 -6.71
N LEU A 72 -9.65 12.89 -6.62
CA LEU A 72 -10.19 11.83 -5.79
C LEU A 72 -10.19 12.21 -4.30
N SER A 73 -9.12 12.86 -3.84
CA SER A 73 -9.01 13.35 -2.46
C SER A 73 -10.15 14.32 -2.12
N THR A 74 -10.47 15.24 -3.02
CA THR A 74 -11.59 16.19 -2.83
C THR A 74 -12.93 15.45 -2.78
N LEU A 75 -13.15 14.47 -3.65
CA LEU A 75 -14.35 13.66 -3.63
C LEU A 75 -14.48 12.91 -2.29
N ILE A 76 -13.43 12.21 -1.84
CA ILE A 76 -13.48 11.44 -0.60
C ILE A 76 -13.75 12.36 0.61
N SER A 77 -13.12 13.53 0.66
CA SER A 77 -13.37 14.51 1.72
C SER A 77 -14.82 15.02 1.71
N SER A 78 -15.41 15.23 0.52
CA SER A 78 -16.82 15.65 0.41
C SER A 78 -17.80 14.59 0.90
N LEU A 79 -17.38 13.31 0.95
CA LEU A 79 -18.14 12.19 1.48
C LEU A 79 -17.95 12.00 3.00
N SER A 80 -17.32 12.95 3.69
CA SER A 80 -17.05 12.91 5.14
C SER A 80 -16.24 11.67 5.56
N LEU A 81 -15.34 11.19 4.70
CA LEU A 81 -14.39 10.13 4.99
C LEU A 81 -12.99 10.71 5.13
N ASN A 82 -12.25 10.20 6.10
CA ASN A 82 -10.81 10.43 6.18
C ASN A 82 -10.09 9.46 5.24
N HIS A 83 -8.95 9.89 4.71
CA HIS A 83 -8.21 9.06 3.76
C HIS A 83 -6.72 9.36 3.77
N HIS A 84 -5.97 8.36 3.35
CA HIS A 84 -4.58 8.48 2.94
C HIS A 84 -4.44 7.91 1.53
N LEU A 85 -3.73 8.64 0.66
CA LEU A 85 -3.40 8.23 -0.69
C LEU A 85 -1.88 8.04 -0.77
N TYR A 86 -1.44 6.84 -1.14
CA TYR A 86 -0.04 6.54 -1.36
C TYR A 86 0.12 5.80 -2.69
N ALA A 87 0.62 6.48 -3.70
CA ALA A 87 0.64 5.98 -5.07
C ALA A 87 -0.74 5.48 -5.52
N ASP A 88 -0.89 4.20 -5.83
CA ASP A 88 -2.14 3.54 -6.19
C ASP A 88 -2.92 2.98 -4.99
N ASP A 89 -2.32 2.96 -3.80
CA ASP A 89 -3.01 2.53 -2.58
C ASP A 89 -3.87 3.66 -2.00
N THR A 90 -5.13 3.35 -1.76
CA THR A 90 -6.10 4.27 -1.12
C THR A 90 -6.59 3.66 0.17
N GLN A 91 -6.35 4.33 1.27
CA GLN A 91 -6.87 3.96 2.59
C GLN A 91 -8.00 4.93 2.97
N LEU A 92 -9.15 4.37 3.33
CA LEU A 92 -10.30 5.11 3.85
C LEU A 92 -10.51 4.74 5.31
N PHE A 93 -10.83 5.70 6.15
CA PHE A 93 -11.13 5.43 7.55
C PHE A 93 -12.11 6.46 8.12
N PHE A 94 -12.92 6.00 9.04
CA PHE A 94 -13.83 6.82 9.84
C PHE A 94 -14.15 6.11 11.15
N SER A 95 -14.62 6.87 12.14
CA SER A 95 -15.03 6.34 13.42
C SER A 95 -16.55 6.40 13.57
N PHE A 96 -17.11 5.44 14.28
CA PHE A 96 -18.53 5.39 14.58
C PHE A 96 -18.79 4.81 15.98
N TYR A 97 -19.97 5.05 16.49
CA TYR A 97 -20.45 4.42 17.72
C TYR A 97 -21.18 3.10 17.39
N PRO A 98 -21.05 2.04 18.21
CA PRO A 98 -21.68 0.75 17.94
C PRO A 98 -23.18 0.80 17.59
N PRO A 99 -24.02 1.63 18.21
CA PRO A 99 -25.44 1.75 17.84
C PRO A 99 -25.69 2.26 16.42
N ASN A 100 -24.72 2.98 15.86
CA ASN A 100 -24.82 3.58 14.53
C ASN A 100 -24.16 2.74 13.43
N PHE A 101 -23.80 1.49 13.73
CA PHE A 101 -23.05 0.64 12.81
C PHE A 101 -23.73 0.51 11.46
N ASP A 102 -25.01 0.13 11.40
CA ASP A 102 -25.72 -0.09 10.14
C ASP A 102 -25.83 1.17 9.28
N SER A 103 -26.06 2.32 9.90
CA SER A 103 -26.10 3.61 9.17
C SER A 103 -24.71 3.98 8.65
N SER A 104 -23.67 3.73 9.41
CA SER A 104 -22.28 3.98 9.04
C SER A 104 -21.83 3.08 7.89
N ILE A 105 -22.23 1.81 7.89
CA ILE A 105 -21.96 0.89 6.79
C ILE A 105 -22.66 1.30 5.50
N LYS A 106 -23.94 1.71 5.59
CA LYS A 106 -24.66 2.24 4.42
C LYS A 106 -23.98 3.49 3.86
N HIS A 107 -23.50 4.37 4.73
CA HIS A 107 -22.74 5.55 4.32
C HIS A 107 -21.44 5.14 3.59
N LEU A 108 -20.68 4.20 4.15
CA LEU A 108 -19.46 3.70 3.53
C LEU A 108 -19.75 3.05 2.16
N GLN A 109 -20.77 2.22 2.06
CA GLN A 109 -21.15 1.57 0.81
C GLN A 109 -21.52 2.59 -0.28
N ASN A 110 -22.28 3.62 0.07
CA ASN A 110 -22.62 4.71 -0.84
C ASN A 110 -21.37 5.49 -1.28
N ALA A 111 -20.47 5.78 -0.35
CA ALA A 111 -19.20 6.44 -0.65
C ALA A 111 -18.31 5.61 -1.58
N LEU A 112 -18.20 4.32 -1.34
CA LEU A 112 -17.44 3.40 -2.19
C LEU A 112 -18.02 3.30 -3.60
N GLN A 113 -19.34 3.34 -3.73
CA GLN A 113 -20.00 3.37 -5.05
C GLN A 113 -19.65 4.66 -5.82
N GLN A 114 -19.66 5.81 -5.15
CA GLN A 114 -19.29 7.08 -5.77
C GLN A 114 -17.81 7.12 -6.16
N ILE A 115 -16.91 6.61 -5.29
CA ILE A 115 -15.48 6.49 -5.56
C ILE A 115 -15.27 5.57 -6.77
N SER A 116 -15.91 4.41 -6.82
CA SER A 116 -15.81 3.47 -7.93
C SER A 116 -16.30 4.09 -9.24
N SER A 117 -17.42 4.80 -9.21
CA SER A 117 -17.96 5.53 -10.37
C SER A 117 -16.98 6.61 -10.85
N TRP A 118 -16.40 7.37 -9.93
CA TRP A 118 -15.37 8.35 -10.26
C TRP A 118 -14.14 7.71 -10.89
N MET A 119 -13.65 6.61 -10.32
CA MET A 119 -12.50 5.87 -10.87
C MET A 119 -12.77 5.41 -12.30
N THR A 120 -13.94 4.80 -12.54
CA THR A 120 -14.35 4.35 -13.87
C THR A 120 -14.43 5.50 -14.87
N ALA A 121 -15.03 6.63 -14.48
CA ALA A 121 -15.09 7.84 -15.31
C ALA A 121 -13.70 8.42 -15.63
N ASN A 122 -12.71 8.12 -14.81
CA ASN A 122 -11.33 8.54 -14.98
C ASN A 122 -10.40 7.39 -15.47
N LEU A 123 -10.97 6.38 -16.09
CA LEU A 123 -10.26 5.23 -16.68
C LEU A 123 -9.35 4.51 -15.67
N LEU A 124 -9.70 4.56 -14.39
CA LEU A 124 -9.08 3.80 -13.32
C LEU A 124 -9.99 2.65 -12.90
N THR A 125 -9.39 1.55 -12.47
CA THR A 125 -10.16 0.38 -12.00
C THR A 125 -9.79 0.08 -10.56
N LEU A 126 -10.79 0.01 -9.69
CA LEU A 126 -10.63 -0.46 -8.32
C LEU A 126 -10.36 -1.96 -8.34
N ASN A 127 -9.30 -2.39 -7.66
CA ASN A 127 -9.01 -3.81 -7.51
C ASN A 127 -9.77 -4.38 -6.29
N SER A 128 -11.01 -4.82 -6.53
CA SER A 128 -11.87 -5.37 -5.49
C SER A 128 -11.30 -6.61 -4.80
N SER A 129 -10.47 -7.40 -5.49
CA SER A 129 -9.84 -8.59 -4.90
C SER A 129 -8.73 -8.26 -3.89
N LYS A 130 -8.22 -7.02 -3.90
CA LYS A 130 -7.23 -6.51 -2.93
C LYS A 130 -7.83 -5.52 -1.95
N THR A 131 -9.13 -5.22 -2.07
CA THR A 131 -9.80 -4.31 -1.14
C THR A 131 -10.21 -5.11 0.10
N GLU A 132 -9.72 -4.68 1.24
CA GLU A 132 -9.95 -5.32 2.54
C GLU A 132 -10.69 -4.35 3.47
N PHE A 133 -11.58 -4.89 4.31
CA PHE A 133 -12.30 -4.14 5.33
C PHE A 133 -11.85 -4.60 6.70
N LEU A 134 -11.19 -3.73 7.45
CA LEU A 134 -10.75 -3.99 8.82
C LEU A 134 -11.59 -3.18 9.79
N LEU A 135 -12.27 -3.88 10.69
CA LEU A 135 -13.01 -3.26 11.78
C LEU A 135 -12.14 -3.25 13.03
N ILE A 136 -11.76 -2.07 13.50
CA ILE A 136 -10.84 -1.91 14.64
C ILE A 136 -11.64 -1.46 15.88
N GLY A 137 -11.41 -2.14 17.00
CA GLY A 137 -12.04 -1.76 18.27
C GLY A 137 -11.67 -2.66 19.43
N LEU A 138 -12.16 -2.30 20.62
CA LEU A 138 -12.04 -3.16 21.79
C LEU A 138 -12.91 -4.41 21.61
N ARG A 139 -12.41 -5.56 22.01
CA ARG A 139 -13.10 -6.86 21.89
C ARG A 139 -14.56 -6.79 22.37
N LYS A 140 -14.80 -6.22 23.56
CA LYS A 140 -16.16 -6.05 24.12
C LYS A 140 -17.09 -5.18 23.26
N GLN A 141 -16.54 -4.33 22.40
CA GLN A 141 -17.31 -3.48 21.47
C GLN A 141 -17.57 -4.24 20.17
N LEU A 142 -16.57 -4.95 19.66
CA LEU A 142 -16.69 -5.74 18.43
C LEU A 142 -17.67 -6.89 18.62
N ASP A 143 -17.68 -7.56 19.77
CA ASP A 143 -18.62 -8.64 20.12
C ASP A 143 -20.11 -8.19 20.09
N LYS A 144 -20.37 -6.90 20.20
CA LYS A 144 -21.72 -6.32 20.13
C LYS A 144 -22.17 -6.00 18.71
N ILE A 145 -21.27 -6.06 17.74
CA ILE A 145 -21.54 -5.72 16.36
C ILE A 145 -21.87 -6.99 15.60
N HIS A 146 -23.14 -7.18 15.25
CA HIS A 146 -23.58 -8.24 14.36
C HIS A 146 -23.37 -7.79 12.90
N ASN A 147 -22.17 -8.07 12.38
CA ASN A 147 -21.84 -7.69 11.00
C ASN A 147 -22.29 -8.79 10.02
N SER A 148 -23.39 -8.54 9.31
CA SER A 148 -23.84 -9.38 8.18
C SER A 148 -23.64 -8.74 6.81
N SER A 149 -23.21 -7.48 6.76
CA SER A 149 -23.21 -6.65 5.54
C SER A 149 -21.86 -6.44 4.90
N LEU A 150 -20.75 -6.68 5.63
CA LEU A 150 -19.40 -6.54 5.11
C LEU A 150 -18.55 -7.78 5.45
N ASN A 151 -17.82 -8.27 4.47
CA ASN A 151 -16.76 -9.24 4.71
C ASN A 151 -15.57 -8.53 5.35
N THR A 152 -15.50 -8.52 6.67
CA THR A 152 -14.36 -7.98 7.40
C THR A 152 -13.24 -9.02 7.54
N THR A 153 -12.00 -8.55 7.53
CA THR A 153 -10.81 -9.38 7.79
C THR A 153 -10.35 -9.18 9.22
N HIS A 154 -9.76 -10.20 9.84
CA HIS A 154 -9.15 -10.09 11.18
C HIS A 154 -7.87 -9.26 11.16
N SER A 155 -7.18 -9.24 10.03
CA SER A 155 -5.99 -8.42 9.80
C SER A 155 -5.92 -7.97 8.36
N ALA A 156 -5.37 -6.77 8.14
CA ALA A 156 -5.18 -6.18 6.82
C ALA A 156 -3.76 -5.60 6.69
N ARG A 157 -3.23 -5.64 5.48
CA ARG A 157 -1.90 -5.11 5.20
C ARG A 157 -1.98 -3.72 4.59
N ASN A 158 -1.32 -2.76 5.22
CA ASN A 158 -1.17 -1.39 4.72
C ASN A 158 0.30 -1.01 4.62
N LEU A 159 0.78 -0.64 3.44
CA LEU A 159 2.17 -0.25 3.16
C LEU A 159 3.21 -1.22 3.76
N GLY A 160 2.92 -2.52 3.74
CA GLY A 160 3.81 -3.55 4.26
C GLY A 160 3.66 -3.85 5.75
N PHE A 161 2.92 -3.05 6.52
CA PHE A 161 2.59 -3.30 7.91
C PHE A 161 1.26 -4.03 8.05
N ILE A 162 1.15 -4.97 9.00
CA ILE A 162 -0.07 -5.75 9.25
C ILE A 162 -0.77 -5.17 10.48
N PHE A 163 -1.99 -4.69 10.30
CA PHE A 163 -2.89 -4.24 11.35
C PHE A 163 -3.89 -5.35 11.66
N ASP A 164 -4.13 -5.62 12.92
CA ASP A 164 -5.21 -6.51 13.37
C ASP A 164 -6.34 -5.72 14.02
N GLU A 165 -7.52 -6.33 14.12
CA GLU A 165 -8.76 -5.73 14.63
C GLU A 165 -8.66 -5.19 16.06
N HIS A 166 -7.67 -5.63 16.83
CA HIS A 166 -7.43 -5.22 18.22
C HIS A 166 -6.17 -4.38 18.40
N LEU A 167 -5.43 -4.13 17.32
CA LEU A 167 -4.13 -3.44 17.31
C LEU A 167 -3.10 -4.08 18.24
N THR A 168 -3.11 -5.41 18.35
CA THR A 168 -2.12 -6.17 19.13
C THR A 168 -0.80 -6.30 18.41
N PHE A 169 -0.82 -6.20 17.06
CA PHE A 169 0.30 -6.37 16.14
C PHE A 169 1.02 -7.72 16.24
N SER A 170 0.37 -8.73 16.82
CA SER A 170 0.95 -10.07 16.97
C SER A 170 1.32 -10.68 15.62
N ASP A 171 0.47 -10.53 14.62
CA ASP A 171 0.70 -11.01 13.25
C ASP A 171 1.87 -10.28 12.60
N GLN A 172 1.99 -8.99 12.83
CA GLN A 172 3.10 -8.18 12.35
C GLN A 172 4.43 -8.62 12.97
N ILE A 173 4.47 -8.80 14.29
CA ILE A 173 5.66 -9.26 15.02
C ILE A 173 6.09 -10.64 14.52
N SER A 174 5.12 -11.57 14.37
CA SER A 174 5.36 -12.90 13.82
C SER A 174 5.93 -12.85 12.39
N ALA A 175 5.37 -11.99 11.54
CA ALA A 175 5.84 -11.82 10.16
C ALA A 175 7.26 -11.24 10.10
N ILE A 176 7.59 -10.25 10.94
CA ILE A 176 8.94 -9.69 11.04
C ILE A 176 9.93 -10.76 11.51
N SER A 177 9.58 -11.50 12.57
CA SER A 177 10.42 -12.56 13.12
C SER A 177 10.74 -13.62 12.06
N LYS A 178 9.72 -14.14 11.37
CA LYS A 178 9.89 -15.09 10.25
C LYS A 178 10.80 -14.52 9.15
N SER A 179 10.62 -13.26 8.80
CA SER A 179 11.44 -12.59 7.79
C SER A 179 12.89 -12.44 8.23
N CYS A 180 13.15 -12.06 9.48
CA CYS A 180 14.50 -11.98 10.04
C CYS A 180 15.20 -13.36 10.03
N TYR A 181 14.52 -14.41 10.50
CA TYR A 181 15.05 -15.77 10.46
C TYR A 181 15.35 -16.25 9.05
N TYR A 182 14.48 -15.96 8.09
CA TYR A 182 14.72 -16.31 6.69
C TYR A 182 16.03 -15.67 6.19
N HIS A 183 16.22 -14.38 6.39
CA HIS A 183 17.41 -13.68 5.92
C HIS A 183 18.69 -14.11 6.67
N ILE A 184 18.60 -14.36 7.98
CA ILE A 184 19.73 -14.90 8.75
C ILE A 184 20.12 -16.28 8.22
N ARG A 185 19.16 -17.14 7.88
CA ARG A 185 19.42 -18.44 7.27
C ARG A 185 20.11 -18.31 5.92
N GLN A 186 19.67 -17.37 5.07
CA GLN A 186 20.35 -17.10 3.79
C GLN A 186 21.78 -16.60 4.01
N LEU A 187 21.97 -15.71 4.99
CA LEU A 187 23.32 -15.22 5.32
C LEU A 187 24.25 -16.35 5.79
N ARG A 188 23.72 -17.32 6.55
CA ARG A 188 24.52 -18.51 6.95
C ARG A 188 25.06 -19.30 5.75
N CYS A 189 24.30 -19.41 4.66
CA CYS A 189 24.74 -20.11 3.46
C CYS A 189 25.95 -19.42 2.77
N ILE A 190 26.01 -18.10 2.81
CA ILE A 190 27.10 -17.32 2.19
C ILE A 190 28.19 -16.93 3.19
N ARG A 191 28.00 -17.23 4.49
CA ARG A 191 28.94 -16.90 5.56
C ARG A 191 30.38 -17.34 5.30
N PRO A 192 30.66 -18.54 4.73
CA PRO A 192 32.03 -18.97 4.44
C PRO A 192 32.81 -18.09 3.46
N TYR A 193 32.06 -17.30 2.64
CA TYR A 193 32.66 -16.41 1.64
C TYR A 193 32.78 -14.96 2.12
N LEU A 194 32.42 -14.67 3.39
CA LEU A 194 32.39 -13.34 3.97
C LEU A 194 33.37 -13.26 5.16
N ASP A 195 34.07 -12.15 5.29
CA ASP A 195 34.77 -11.83 6.51
C ASP A 195 33.78 -11.53 7.67
N SER A 196 34.27 -11.57 8.91
CA SER A 196 33.44 -11.43 10.10
C SER A 196 32.78 -10.06 10.21
N ASN A 197 33.43 -8.99 9.79
CA ASN A 197 32.88 -7.64 9.87
C ASN A 197 31.77 -7.43 8.84
N THR A 198 31.99 -7.87 7.62
CA THR A 198 30.99 -7.83 6.54
C THR A 198 29.75 -8.65 6.92
N ALA A 199 29.93 -9.87 7.43
CA ALA A 199 28.81 -10.71 7.86
C ALA A 199 28.00 -10.07 9.00
N ARG A 200 28.69 -9.46 9.99
CA ARG A 200 28.05 -8.73 11.09
C ARG A 200 27.26 -7.53 10.56
N THR A 201 27.88 -6.72 9.71
CA THR A 201 27.24 -5.54 9.13
C THR A 201 25.96 -5.91 8.36
N ILE A 202 26.02 -6.94 7.52
CA ILE A 202 24.85 -7.41 6.76
C ILE A 202 23.75 -7.90 7.71
N ALA A 203 24.09 -8.75 8.70
CA ALA A 203 23.11 -9.27 9.66
C ALA A 203 22.43 -8.16 10.44
N THR A 204 23.22 -7.22 10.98
CA THR A 204 22.71 -6.08 11.75
C THR A 204 21.82 -5.19 10.88
N SER A 205 22.24 -4.84 9.67
CA SER A 205 21.47 -4.00 8.76
C SER A 205 20.14 -4.64 8.39
N ILE A 206 20.11 -5.94 8.10
CA ILE A 206 18.85 -6.66 7.76
C ILE A 206 17.89 -6.65 8.95
N VAL A 207 18.36 -6.97 10.15
CA VAL A 207 17.52 -7.05 11.34
C VAL A 207 17.01 -5.65 11.71
N HIS A 208 17.91 -4.66 11.80
CA HIS A 208 17.52 -3.28 12.14
C HIS A 208 16.54 -2.69 11.13
N SER A 209 16.78 -2.85 9.83
CA SER A 209 15.84 -2.31 8.83
C SER A 209 14.43 -2.83 8.95
N LYS A 210 14.25 -4.05 9.47
CA LYS A 210 12.92 -4.63 9.70
C LYS A 210 12.31 -4.24 11.04
N LEU A 211 13.13 -4.13 12.09
CA LEU A 211 12.66 -3.73 13.42
C LEU A 211 12.35 -2.24 13.50
N ASP A 212 13.11 -1.40 12.78
CA ASP A 212 12.92 0.05 12.77
C ASP A 212 11.69 0.47 11.96
N TYR A 213 11.23 -0.37 11.03
CA TYR A 213 10.07 -0.04 10.22
C TYR A 213 8.81 0.06 11.08
N CYS A 214 8.24 1.26 11.18
CA CYS A 214 7.05 1.57 11.98
C CYS A 214 7.20 1.21 13.48
N ASN A 215 8.41 1.23 14.03
CA ASN A 215 8.69 0.84 15.42
C ASN A 215 7.95 1.69 16.45
N SER A 216 7.60 2.92 16.14
CA SER A 216 6.80 3.80 17.00
C SER A 216 5.42 3.22 17.35
N LEU A 217 4.87 2.34 16.51
CA LEU A 217 3.59 1.68 16.77
C LEU A 217 3.68 0.63 17.89
N TYR A 218 4.90 0.16 18.21
CA TYR A 218 5.13 -0.82 19.30
C TYR A 218 5.37 -0.18 20.67
N TYR A 219 5.43 1.14 20.76
CA TYR A 219 5.95 1.86 21.93
C TYR A 219 5.19 1.59 23.20
N ASN A 220 4.06 1.14 23.34
CA ASN A 220 3.35 0.82 24.57
C ASN A 220 2.82 -0.61 24.65
N LEU A 221 3.23 -1.49 23.72
CA LEU A 221 2.75 -2.86 23.68
C LEU A 221 3.45 -3.79 24.68
N LEU A 222 4.57 -3.37 25.25
CA LEU A 222 5.46 -4.22 26.06
C LEU A 222 4.99 -4.47 27.51
N SER A 223 3.90 -3.83 27.95
CA SER A 223 3.49 -3.96 29.36
C SER A 223 2.52 -5.12 29.64
N ASP A 224 1.80 -5.65 28.65
CA ASP A 224 0.67 -6.55 28.92
C ASP A 224 0.77 -7.95 28.28
N HIS A 225 1.79 -8.25 27.48
CA HIS A 225 1.95 -9.58 26.90
C HIS A 225 3.34 -10.16 27.18
N PRO A 226 3.41 -11.33 27.89
CA PRO A 226 4.64 -12.09 27.93
C PRO A 226 5.03 -12.49 26.51
N PRO A 227 6.34 -12.58 26.19
CA PRO A 227 6.80 -13.04 24.88
C PRO A 227 6.16 -14.39 24.56
N PRO A 228 5.77 -14.63 23.29
CA PRO A 228 5.17 -15.91 22.91
C PRO A 228 6.13 -17.05 23.31
N THR A 229 5.67 -17.90 24.16
CA THR A 229 6.32 -19.16 24.52
C THR A 229 6.06 -20.15 23.38
N ASP A 230 6.76 -19.95 22.27
CA ASP A 230 6.78 -20.92 21.19
C ASP A 230 7.87 -21.96 21.53
N PRO A 231 7.51 -23.21 21.86
CA PRO A 231 8.48 -24.23 22.29
C PRO A 231 9.43 -24.65 21.14
N GLU A 232 9.17 -24.24 19.91
CA GLU A 232 10.06 -24.50 18.76
C GLU A 232 11.24 -23.51 18.61
N LEU A 233 11.32 -22.49 19.45
CA LEU A 233 12.41 -21.49 19.43
C LEU A 233 13.55 -21.83 20.38
N SER A 234 13.54 -22.99 21.03
CA SER A 234 14.72 -23.49 21.72
C SER A 234 15.79 -23.90 20.72
N CYS A 235 16.69 -23.00 20.45
CA CYS A 235 17.85 -23.23 19.60
C CYS A 235 18.88 -24.12 20.33
N PRO A 236 19.09 -25.38 19.93
CA PRO A 236 20.24 -26.14 20.39
C PRO A 236 21.37 -25.91 19.41
N CYS A 237 22.08 -24.83 19.51
CA CYS A 237 23.38 -24.64 18.84
C CYS A 237 24.10 -23.46 19.46
N CYS A 238 24.54 -23.62 20.71
CA CYS A 238 25.80 -23.06 21.21
C CYS A 238 26.77 -24.24 21.34
N CYS A 239 27.52 -24.47 20.28
CA CYS A 239 28.85 -25.07 20.29
C CYS A 239 29.61 -24.49 19.11
#